data_2705a95d7d1f9959f02522f78e73d654
#
_entry.id   2705a95d7d1f9959f02522f78e73d654
#
_cell.length_a   1.000
_cell.length_b   1.000
_cell.length_c   1.000
_cell.angle_alpha   90.00
_cell.angle_beta   90.00
_cell.angle_gamma   90.00
#
_symmetry.space_group_name_H-M   'P 1'
#
loop_
_entity.id
_entity.type
_entity.pdbx_description
1 polymer ?
#
loop_
_entity_poly.entity_id
_entity_poly.type
_entity_poly.pdbx_seq_one_letter_code
_entity_poly.pdbx_strand_id
1 'polypeptide(L)'
;ELPKSVQSIKDNAFIYCGGLEEIKLSEGLEEIGREAFEYCSGIKKAEIPDSVKEIGREAFYSCESLEEVVLGKGVKSLGDYAFRYCEKLTKLTVKGNIESIGGSAFYDTAIKELQVGKGVSSLKETLYGLGALEKIEVEEGNESYISEEGVLYNKEKTTVIRYPQSKSDQTEYKVPDGVKIIGENAFRENKTITKVELPKSVQSIKDNAFIYCGGLEEIKL
;
A
#
# COMPACT_ATOMS: atom_id res chain seq x y z
N GLU A 1 12.00 -3.27 -23.59
CA GLU A 1 13.03 -2.89 -22.60
C GLU A 1 13.60 -1.52 -22.94
N LEU A 2 13.70 -0.60 -21.95
CA LEU A 2 14.31 0.71 -22.15
C LEU A 2 15.83 0.61 -22.10
N PRO A 3 16.56 1.37 -22.94
CA PRO A 3 18.02 1.50 -22.83
C PRO A 3 18.42 2.02 -21.45
N LYS A 4 19.54 1.53 -20.91
CA LYS A 4 20.06 1.95 -19.59
C LYS A 4 20.43 3.44 -19.50
N SER A 5 20.58 4.09 -20.65
CA SER A 5 20.86 5.54 -20.75
C SER A 5 19.62 6.42 -20.55
N VAL A 6 18.41 5.83 -20.51
CA VAL A 6 17.17 6.60 -20.30
C VAL A 6 17.05 6.97 -18.83
N GLN A 7 17.10 8.26 -18.55
CA GLN A 7 17.00 8.80 -17.19
C GLN A 7 15.60 9.31 -16.84
N SER A 8 14.76 9.63 -17.84
CA SER A 8 13.41 10.12 -17.61
C SER A 8 12.46 9.67 -18.71
N ILE A 9 11.27 9.32 -18.29
CA ILE A 9 10.10 9.17 -19.16
C ILE A 9 9.26 10.42 -18.94
N LYS A 10 9.12 11.26 -19.96
CA LYS A 10 8.41 12.54 -19.84
C LYS A 10 6.91 12.38 -19.97
N ASP A 11 6.19 13.48 -19.74
CA ASP A 11 4.73 13.51 -19.73
C ASP A 11 4.14 12.91 -21.01
N ASN A 12 3.10 12.08 -20.85
CA ASN A 12 2.34 11.45 -21.94
C ASN A 12 3.16 10.51 -22.87
N ALA A 13 4.39 10.10 -22.49
CA ALA A 13 5.32 9.42 -23.42
C ALA A 13 4.75 8.13 -24.01
N PHE A 14 3.92 7.39 -23.30
CA PHE A 14 3.27 6.14 -23.73
C PHE A 14 1.75 6.17 -23.51
N ILE A 15 1.15 7.35 -23.42
CA ILE A 15 -0.30 7.46 -23.24
C ILE A 15 -1.06 6.68 -24.31
N TYR A 16 -2.11 5.94 -23.94
CA TYR A 16 -2.93 5.09 -24.83
C TYR A 16 -2.17 3.95 -25.53
N CYS A 17 -1.00 3.55 -25.06
CA CYS A 17 -0.30 2.38 -25.58
C CYS A 17 -0.93 1.07 -25.07
N GLY A 18 -2.23 0.83 -25.33
CA GLY A 18 -2.99 -0.30 -24.81
C GLY A 18 -2.48 -1.70 -25.23
N GLY A 19 -1.70 -1.79 -26.29
CA GLY A 19 -1.03 -3.02 -26.73
C GLY A 19 0.29 -3.31 -26.00
N LEU A 20 0.75 -2.43 -25.10
CA LEU A 20 1.97 -2.61 -24.32
C LEU A 20 1.70 -3.59 -23.15
N GLU A 21 2.13 -4.85 -23.29
CA GLU A 21 1.89 -5.87 -22.29
C GLU A 21 2.96 -5.93 -21.19
N GLU A 22 4.20 -5.62 -21.56
CA GLU A 22 5.36 -5.63 -20.65
C GLU A 22 6.18 -4.37 -20.80
N ILE A 23 6.53 -3.78 -19.65
CA ILE A 23 7.49 -2.69 -19.61
C ILE A 23 8.65 -3.07 -18.68
N LYS A 24 9.86 -3.05 -19.24
CA LYS A 24 11.10 -3.22 -18.48
C LYS A 24 11.76 -1.85 -18.33
N LEU A 25 11.54 -1.27 -17.16
CA LEU A 25 12.19 -0.02 -16.75
C LEU A 25 13.62 -0.35 -16.30
N SER A 26 14.59 0.43 -16.80
CA SER A 26 16.00 0.19 -16.48
C SER A 26 16.47 0.94 -15.24
N GLU A 27 17.43 0.36 -14.53
CA GLU A 27 18.18 1.07 -13.50
C GLU A 27 18.88 2.29 -14.13
N GLY A 28 18.75 3.45 -13.49
CA GLY A 28 19.15 4.73 -14.05
C GLY A 28 17.99 5.64 -14.42
N LEU A 29 16.76 5.07 -14.52
CA LEU A 29 15.55 5.88 -14.65
C LEU A 29 15.28 6.59 -13.33
N GLU A 30 15.16 7.92 -13.35
CA GLU A 30 14.97 8.74 -12.16
C GLU A 30 13.55 9.29 -12.02
N GLU A 31 12.84 9.45 -13.15
CA GLU A 31 11.53 10.10 -13.21
C GLU A 31 10.59 9.39 -14.18
N ILE A 32 9.34 9.22 -13.73
CA ILE A 32 8.21 8.83 -14.57
C ILE A 32 7.22 10.00 -14.54
N GLY A 33 7.06 10.67 -15.69
CA GLY A 33 6.28 11.87 -15.82
C GLY A 33 4.78 11.69 -15.68
N ARG A 34 4.07 12.80 -15.76
CA ARG A 34 2.61 12.85 -15.73
C ARG A 34 2.02 12.05 -16.90
N GLU A 35 0.98 11.23 -16.61
CA GLU A 35 0.25 10.48 -17.65
C GLU A 35 1.14 9.58 -18.53
N ALA A 36 2.37 9.26 -18.06
CA ALA A 36 3.39 8.59 -18.87
C ALA A 36 2.93 7.25 -19.44
N PHE A 37 2.13 6.49 -18.72
CA PHE A 37 1.54 5.19 -19.09
C PHE A 37 0.01 5.18 -18.92
N GLU A 38 -0.62 6.33 -18.96
CA GLU A 38 -2.08 6.43 -18.84
C GLU A 38 -2.76 5.63 -19.96
N TYR A 39 -3.80 4.84 -19.62
CA TYR A 39 -4.51 3.93 -20.53
C TYR A 39 -3.63 2.88 -21.23
N CYS A 40 -2.50 2.51 -20.63
CA CYS A 40 -1.74 1.33 -21.06
C CYS A 40 -2.41 0.05 -20.54
N SER A 41 -3.59 -0.26 -21.05
CA SER A 41 -4.46 -1.33 -20.53
C SER A 41 -3.89 -2.74 -20.64
N GLY A 42 -2.82 -2.95 -21.41
CA GLY A 42 -2.15 -4.26 -21.57
C GLY A 42 -1.12 -4.58 -20.47
N ILE A 43 -0.59 -3.57 -19.77
CA ILE A 43 0.48 -3.77 -18.78
C ILE A 43 -0.04 -4.59 -17.61
N LYS A 44 0.64 -5.73 -17.31
CA LYS A 44 0.27 -6.63 -16.21
C LYS A 44 1.07 -6.41 -14.94
N LYS A 45 2.31 -5.95 -15.07
CA LYS A 45 3.23 -5.73 -13.97
C LYS A 45 4.05 -4.48 -14.18
N ALA A 46 4.23 -3.68 -13.11
CA ALA A 46 5.13 -2.55 -13.10
C ALA A 46 6.18 -2.72 -11.99
N GLU A 47 7.43 -3.00 -12.38
CA GLU A 47 8.58 -2.98 -11.48
C GLU A 47 9.30 -1.65 -11.62
N ILE A 48 9.11 -0.78 -10.62
CA ILE A 48 9.73 0.54 -10.58
C ILE A 48 11.13 0.41 -9.99
N PRO A 49 12.19 0.77 -10.73
CA PRO A 49 13.58 0.66 -10.27
C PRO A 49 13.87 1.43 -8.99
N ASP A 50 14.91 1.02 -8.27
CA ASP A 50 15.39 1.70 -7.06
C ASP A 50 15.92 3.13 -7.34
N SER A 51 16.24 3.44 -8.60
CA SER A 51 16.71 4.76 -9.05
C SER A 51 15.59 5.81 -9.18
N VAL A 52 14.34 5.39 -9.43
CA VAL A 52 13.20 6.30 -9.60
C VAL A 52 12.89 7.02 -8.30
N LYS A 53 12.74 8.34 -8.38
CA LYS A 53 12.43 9.23 -7.26
C LYS A 53 10.96 9.63 -7.22
N GLU A 54 10.39 9.84 -8.39
CA GLU A 54 9.05 10.39 -8.55
C GLU A 54 8.26 9.63 -9.61
N ILE A 55 6.99 9.37 -9.29
CA ILE A 55 5.98 8.89 -10.22
C ILE A 55 4.93 9.98 -10.31
N GLY A 56 4.76 10.53 -11.51
CA GLY A 56 3.92 11.68 -11.77
C GLY A 56 2.43 11.42 -11.60
N ARG A 57 1.65 12.51 -11.66
CA ARG A 57 0.20 12.47 -11.64
C ARG A 57 -0.32 11.57 -12.77
N GLU A 58 -1.30 10.70 -12.47
CA GLU A 58 -1.96 9.85 -13.46
C GLU A 58 -1.01 8.93 -14.25
N ALA A 59 0.23 8.71 -13.75
CA ALA A 59 1.28 8.02 -14.52
C ALA A 59 0.89 6.61 -15.00
N PHE A 60 0.09 5.86 -14.24
CA PHE A 60 -0.46 4.54 -14.57
C PHE A 60 -1.99 4.51 -14.44
N TYR A 61 -2.65 5.66 -14.67
CA TYR A 61 -4.10 5.75 -14.61
C TYR A 61 -4.76 4.81 -15.61
N SER A 62 -5.79 4.06 -15.18
CA SER A 62 -6.52 3.08 -16.02
C SER A 62 -5.63 2.05 -16.74
N CYS A 63 -4.56 1.61 -16.10
CA CYS A 63 -3.85 0.40 -16.49
C CYS A 63 -4.65 -0.82 -16.03
N GLU A 64 -5.75 -1.14 -16.74
CA GLU A 64 -6.79 -2.07 -16.30
C GLU A 64 -6.31 -3.52 -16.11
N SER A 65 -5.23 -3.93 -16.79
CA SER A 65 -4.63 -5.27 -16.64
C SER A 65 -3.53 -5.33 -15.60
N LEU A 66 -3.18 -4.21 -14.96
CA LEU A 66 -2.09 -4.16 -13.99
C LEU A 66 -2.47 -4.94 -12.73
N GLU A 67 -1.73 -6.01 -12.42
CA GLU A 67 -1.99 -6.95 -11.33
C GLU A 67 -1.03 -6.73 -10.15
N GLU A 68 0.21 -6.33 -10.45
CA GLU A 68 1.28 -6.16 -9.46
C GLU A 68 2.07 -4.87 -9.70
N VAL A 69 2.32 -4.14 -8.62
CA VAL A 69 3.24 -2.99 -8.60
C VAL A 69 4.31 -3.22 -7.54
N VAL A 70 5.57 -3.04 -7.94
CA VAL A 70 6.72 -3.03 -7.02
C VAL A 70 7.35 -1.64 -7.08
N LEU A 71 7.28 -0.90 -5.97
CA LEU A 71 7.91 0.41 -5.83
C LEU A 71 9.31 0.26 -5.27
N GLY A 72 10.31 0.69 -6.04
CA GLY A 72 11.72 0.65 -5.66
C GLY A 72 12.04 1.52 -4.44
N LYS A 73 13.21 1.32 -3.84
CA LYS A 73 13.64 2.01 -2.61
C LYS A 73 13.76 3.52 -2.75
N GLY A 74 14.01 3.98 -3.98
CA GLY A 74 14.20 5.40 -4.27
C GLY A 74 12.92 6.21 -4.35
N VAL A 75 11.76 5.56 -4.58
CA VAL A 75 10.48 6.25 -4.77
C VAL A 75 10.12 7.04 -3.53
N LYS A 76 10.03 8.37 -3.68
CA LYS A 76 9.72 9.33 -2.61
C LYS A 76 8.34 9.92 -2.73
N SER A 77 7.84 10.07 -3.96
CA SER A 77 6.55 10.66 -4.21
C SER A 77 5.75 9.92 -5.27
N LEU A 78 4.45 9.84 -5.04
CA LEU A 78 3.44 9.44 -6.01
C LEU A 78 2.51 10.63 -6.25
N GLY A 79 2.26 10.95 -7.51
CA GLY A 79 1.32 11.99 -7.91
C GLY A 79 -0.14 11.59 -7.67
N ASP A 80 -1.05 12.59 -7.78
CA ASP A 80 -2.49 12.34 -7.70
C ASP A 80 -2.90 11.32 -8.74
N TYR A 81 -3.78 10.38 -8.35
CA TYR A 81 -4.36 9.37 -9.23
C TYR A 81 -3.36 8.42 -9.91
N ALA A 82 -2.11 8.33 -9.42
CA ALA A 82 -1.01 7.63 -10.10
C ALA A 82 -1.35 6.20 -10.56
N PHE A 83 -2.15 5.44 -9.79
CA PHE A 83 -2.62 4.09 -10.10
C PHE A 83 -4.15 3.97 -10.04
N ARG A 84 -4.87 5.10 -10.18
CA ARG A 84 -6.33 5.06 -10.11
C ARG A 84 -6.91 4.25 -11.27
N TYR A 85 -8.00 3.52 -11.01
CA TYR A 85 -8.66 2.60 -11.94
C TYR A 85 -7.78 1.45 -12.47
N CYS A 86 -6.73 1.09 -11.72
CA CYS A 86 -6.05 -0.18 -11.94
C CYS A 86 -6.86 -1.30 -11.29
N GLU A 87 -7.99 -1.66 -11.86
CA GLU A 87 -9.02 -2.52 -11.22
C GLU A 87 -8.54 -3.94 -10.91
N LYS A 88 -7.51 -4.43 -11.62
CA LYS A 88 -6.91 -5.75 -11.36
C LYS A 88 -5.69 -5.69 -10.45
N LEU A 89 -5.26 -4.50 -10.01
CA LEU A 89 -4.12 -4.36 -9.12
C LEU A 89 -4.44 -4.93 -7.75
N THR A 90 -3.93 -6.13 -7.47
CA THR A 90 -4.18 -6.87 -6.22
C THR A 90 -2.99 -6.87 -5.28
N LYS A 91 -1.78 -6.61 -5.80
CA LYS A 91 -0.54 -6.68 -5.03
C LYS A 91 0.32 -5.43 -5.15
N LEU A 92 0.65 -4.84 -4.00
CA LEU A 92 1.55 -3.71 -3.89
C LEU A 92 2.75 -4.08 -3.01
N THR A 93 3.97 -3.88 -3.54
CA THR A 93 5.21 -4.00 -2.77
C THR A 93 5.86 -2.64 -2.62
N VAL A 94 6.17 -2.24 -1.41
CA VAL A 94 6.88 -0.98 -1.10
C VAL A 94 8.23 -1.32 -0.50
N LYS A 95 9.33 -0.95 -1.18
CA LYS A 95 10.70 -1.26 -0.75
C LYS A 95 11.36 -0.15 0.07
N GLY A 96 10.88 1.09 -0.05
CA GLY A 96 11.42 2.27 0.63
C GLY A 96 10.34 3.17 1.23
N ASN A 97 10.76 4.23 1.88
CA ASN A 97 9.84 5.21 2.46
C ASN A 97 9.29 6.13 1.39
N ILE A 98 7.97 6.18 1.27
CA ILE A 98 7.26 7.15 0.45
C ILE A 98 6.93 8.35 1.36
N GLU A 99 7.38 9.53 0.96
CA GLU A 99 7.25 10.76 1.75
C GLU A 99 5.92 11.49 1.46
N SER A 100 5.41 11.32 0.23
CA SER A 100 4.12 11.88 -0.18
C SER A 100 3.39 10.97 -1.14
N ILE A 101 2.08 10.84 -0.94
CA ILE A 101 1.16 10.16 -1.86
C ILE A 101 0.05 11.14 -2.20
N GLY A 102 -0.10 11.39 -3.48
CA GLY A 102 -1.14 12.27 -4.02
C GLY A 102 -2.56 11.74 -3.78
N GLY A 103 -3.52 12.63 -3.88
CA GLY A 103 -4.93 12.29 -3.66
C GLY A 103 -5.40 11.13 -4.54
N SER A 104 -6.06 10.16 -3.93
CA SER A 104 -6.65 9.00 -4.62
C SER A 104 -5.67 8.19 -5.48
N ALA A 105 -4.37 8.16 -5.13
CA ALA A 105 -3.34 7.46 -5.93
C ALA A 105 -3.66 5.97 -6.15
N PHE A 106 -4.30 5.30 -5.18
CA PHE A 106 -4.72 3.91 -5.26
C PHE A 106 -6.25 3.73 -5.24
N TYR A 107 -7.00 4.77 -5.57
CA TYR A 107 -8.46 4.69 -5.57
C TYR A 107 -8.95 3.82 -6.73
N ASP A 108 -10.01 3.02 -6.50
CA ASP A 108 -10.53 2.04 -7.45
C ASP A 108 -9.47 1.01 -7.89
N THR A 109 -8.61 0.59 -6.95
CA THR A 109 -7.76 -0.60 -7.07
C THR A 109 -8.32 -1.74 -6.23
N ALA A 110 -7.90 -2.96 -6.54
CA ALA A 110 -8.27 -4.17 -5.79
C ALA A 110 -7.13 -4.67 -4.89
N ILE A 111 -6.28 -3.76 -4.37
CA ILE A 111 -5.09 -4.16 -3.59
C ILE A 111 -5.52 -4.92 -2.33
N LYS A 112 -5.26 -6.23 -2.33
CA LYS A 112 -5.53 -7.17 -1.25
C LYS A 112 -4.32 -7.42 -0.39
N GLU A 113 -3.13 -7.35 -0.99
CA GLU A 113 -1.86 -7.65 -0.33
C GLU A 113 -0.90 -6.48 -0.43
N LEU A 114 -0.41 -6.01 0.73
CA LEU A 114 0.69 -5.06 0.85
C LEU A 114 1.93 -5.77 1.37
N GLN A 115 3.00 -5.78 0.58
CA GLN A 115 4.32 -6.23 1.00
C GLN A 115 5.19 -5.05 1.39
N VAL A 116 5.73 -5.09 2.61
CA VAL A 116 6.53 -4.03 3.22
C VAL A 116 7.98 -4.48 3.25
N GLY A 117 8.81 -3.85 2.45
CA GLY A 117 10.22 -4.18 2.31
C GLY A 117 11.04 -3.85 3.57
N LYS A 118 12.21 -4.45 3.67
CA LYS A 118 13.13 -4.33 4.80
C LYS A 118 13.52 -2.89 5.14
N GLY A 119 13.62 -2.01 4.14
CA GLY A 119 14.04 -0.61 4.31
C GLY A 119 12.91 0.35 4.73
N VAL A 120 11.68 -0.12 4.86
CA VAL A 120 10.54 0.75 5.16
C VAL A 120 10.46 1.03 6.65
N SER A 121 10.51 2.30 7.02
CA SER A 121 10.37 2.77 8.41
C SER A 121 9.15 3.67 8.63
N SER A 122 8.45 4.05 7.55
CA SER A 122 7.20 4.81 7.60
C SER A 122 6.22 4.32 6.54
N LEU A 123 4.97 4.05 6.95
CA LEU A 123 3.87 3.61 6.09
C LEU A 123 2.67 4.55 6.17
N LYS A 124 2.79 5.67 6.88
CA LYS A 124 1.67 6.55 7.19
C LYS A 124 0.83 6.89 5.95
N GLU A 125 1.49 7.35 4.90
CA GLU A 125 0.81 7.72 3.65
C GLU A 125 0.37 6.50 2.83
N THR A 126 1.16 5.43 2.83
CA THR A 126 0.90 4.21 2.03
C THR A 126 -0.38 3.48 2.46
N LEU A 127 -0.76 3.57 3.73
CA LEU A 127 -1.94 2.87 4.27
C LEU A 127 -3.27 3.53 3.92
N TYR A 128 -3.26 4.75 3.34
CA TYR A 128 -4.48 5.41 2.90
C TYR A 128 -4.91 4.92 1.52
N GLY A 129 -6.21 4.76 1.33
CA GLY A 129 -6.80 4.40 0.03
C GLY A 129 -6.76 2.91 -0.33
N LEU A 130 -6.25 2.04 0.55
CA LEU A 130 -6.19 0.60 0.32
C LEU A 130 -7.46 -0.11 0.84
N GLY A 131 -8.63 0.27 0.29
CA GLY A 131 -9.94 -0.20 0.78
C GLY A 131 -10.18 -1.71 0.70
N ALA A 132 -9.53 -2.40 -0.24
CA ALA A 132 -9.66 -3.85 -0.43
C ALA A 132 -8.61 -4.68 0.35
N LEU A 133 -7.77 -4.04 1.18
CA LEU A 133 -6.64 -4.69 1.83
C LEU A 133 -7.09 -5.82 2.77
N GLU A 134 -6.60 -7.02 2.49
CA GLU A 134 -6.86 -8.24 3.27
C GLU A 134 -5.65 -8.64 4.12
N LYS A 135 -4.41 -8.28 3.67
CA LYS A 135 -3.18 -8.77 4.27
C LYS A 135 -2.03 -7.79 4.14
N ILE A 136 -1.23 -7.67 5.21
CA ILE A 136 0.04 -6.95 5.20
C ILE A 136 1.14 -7.95 5.56
N GLU A 137 2.19 -8.03 4.76
CA GLU A 137 3.38 -8.83 5.01
C GLU A 137 4.62 -7.95 5.13
N VAL A 138 5.40 -8.15 6.18
CA VAL A 138 6.64 -7.41 6.43
C VAL A 138 7.82 -8.34 6.18
N GLU A 139 8.75 -7.88 5.35
CA GLU A 139 9.99 -8.61 5.03
C GLU A 139 10.83 -8.82 6.31
N GLU A 140 11.37 -10.03 6.44
CA GLU A 140 12.26 -10.37 7.57
C GLU A 140 13.45 -9.41 7.66
N GLY A 141 13.75 -8.99 8.87
CA GLY A 141 14.82 -8.01 9.13
C GLY A 141 14.40 -6.54 8.95
N ASN A 142 13.11 -6.23 8.75
CA ASN A 142 12.63 -4.87 8.93
C ASN A 142 12.81 -4.46 10.40
N GLU A 143 13.34 -3.24 10.64
CA GLU A 143 13.67 -2.76 11.98
C GLU A 143 12.54 -1.97 12.65
N SER A 144 11.50 -1.60 11.89
CA SER A 144 10.40 -0.74 12.38
C SER A 144 9.08 -1.49 12.55
N TYR A 145 8.87 -2.54 11.78
CA TYR A 145 7.61 -3.24 11.70
C TYR A 145 7.76 -4.76 11.74
N ILE A 146 6.67 -5.40 12.17
CA ILE A 146 6.42 -6.82 11.96
C ILE A 146 4.97 -7.02 11.53
N SER A 147 4.69 -8.13 10.87
CA SER A 147 3.32 -8.58 10.64
C SER A 147 3.08 -9.95 11.24
N GLU A 148 1.88 -10.18 11.73
CA GLU A 148 1.43 -11.47 12.22
C GLU A 148 -0.01 -11.67 11.79
N GLU A 149 -0.29 -12.80 11.14
CA GLU A 149 -1.61 -13.09 10.55
C GLU A 149 -2.15 -11.97 9.66
N GLY A 150 -1.25 -11.27 8.94
CA GLY A 150 -1.60 -10.17 8.05
C GLY A 150 -1.88 -8.83 8.74
N VAL A 151 -1.79 -8.75 10.07
CA VAL A 151 -1.95 -7.52 10.85
C VAL A 151 -0.58 -6.86 11.06
N LEU A 152 -0.51 -5.54 10.91
CA LEU A 152 0.72 -4.76 11.05
C LEU A 152 0.90 -4.24 12.47
N TYR A 153 2.09 -4.44 13.02
CA TYR A 153 2.52 -3.94 14.32
C TYR A 153 3.83 -3.16 14.20
N ASN A 154 4.13 -2.35 15.23
CA ASN A 154 5.51 -1.89 15.42
C ASN A 154 6.43 -3.08 15.76
N LYS A 155 7.75 -2.86 15.65
CA LYS A 155 8.77 -3.91 15.81
C LYS A 155 8.65 -4.68 17.13
N GLU A 156 8.38 -3.97 18.21
CA GLU A 156 8.26 -4.52 19.57
C GLU A 156 6.90 -5.19 19.83
N LYS A 157 6.01 -5.21 18.86
CA LYS A 157 4.63 -5.71 18.96
C LYS A 157 3.83 -5.10 20.12
N THR A 158 4.14 -3.85 20.48
CA THR A 158 3.43 -3.11 21.54
C THR A 158 2.32 -2.23 21.00
N THR A 159 2.27 -2.02 19.67
CA THR A 159 1.27 -1.19 18.99
C THR A 159 0.68 -1.91 17.81
N VAL A 160 -0.65 -2.02 17.75
CA VAL A 160 -1.36 -2.38 16.51
C VAL A 160 -1.35 -1.14 15.62
N ILE A 161 -0.72 -1.21 14.44
CA ILE A 161 -0.65 -0.10 13.49
C ILE A 161 -1.78 -0.18 12.48
N ARG A 162 -2.03 -1.39 11.92
CA ARG A 162 -3.12 -1.58 10.97
C ARG A 162 -3.65 -3.00 10.99
N TYR A 163 -4.93 -3.14 11.21
CA TYR A 163 -5.74 -4.29 10.90
C TYR A 163 -6.34 -4.07 9.51
N PRO A 164 -6.11 -4.94 8.52
CA PRO A 164 -6.59 -4.71 7.16
C PRO A 164 -8.10 -4.56 7.07
N GLN A 165 -8.56 -3.62 6.23
CA GLN A 165 -9.97 -3.22 6.14
C GLN A 165 -10.90 -4.33 5.66
N SER A 166 -10.41 -5.18 4.74
CA SER A 166 -11.17 -6.26 4.13
C SER A 166 -10.71 -7.64 4.57
N LYS A 167 -9.93 -7.74 5.66
CA LYS A 167 -9.59 -9.02 6.28
C LYS A 167 -10.86 -9.69 6.79
N SER A 168 -11.24 -10.79 6.15
CA SER A 168 -12.53 -11.45 6.33
C SER A 168 -12.45 -12.92 6.77
N ASP A 169 -11.23 -13.38 7.07
CA ASP A 169 -10.97 -14.74 7.55
C ASP A 169 -11.49 -14.98 8.99
N GLN A 170 -11.79 -13.90 9.71
CA GLN A 170 -12.38 -13.96 11.04
C GLN A 170 -13.22 -12.70 11.33
N THR A 171 -14.29 -12.86 12.09
CA THR A 171 -15.17 -11.77 12.55
C THR A 171 -14.85 -11.30 13.96
N GLU A 172 -14.10 -12.09 14.70
CA GLU A 172 -13.63 -11.77 16.05
C GLU A 172 -12.10 -11.66 16.03
N TYR A 173 -11.56 -10.64 16.67
CA TYR A 173 -10.13 -10.47 16.77
C TYR A 173 -9.68 -10.28 18.20
N LYS A 174 -8.77 -11.15 18.63
CA LYS A 174 -8.11 -11.03 19.93
C LYS A 174 -6.77 -10.32 19.74
N VAL A 175 -6.68 -9.11 20.27
CA VAL A 175 -5.43 -8.36 20.27
C VAL A 175 -4.39 -9.10 21.12
N PRO A 176 -3.17 -9.35 20.61
CA PRO A 176 -2.15 -10.10 21.35
C PRO A 176 -1.79 -9.51 22.71
N ASP A 177 -1.46 -10.38 23.66
CA ASP A 177 -0.92 -9.96 24.94
C ASP A 177 0.38 -9.16 24.75
N GLY A 178 0.57 -8.12 25.58
CA GLY A 178 1.71 -7.21 25.47
C GLY A 178 1.48 -5.99 24.60
N VAL A 179 0.42 -5.97 23.77
CA VAL A 179 0.01 -4.75 23.07
C VAL A 179 -0.46 -3.71 24.10
N LYS A 180 0.10 -2.50 23.98
CA LYS A 180 -0.19 -1.36 24.86
C LYS A 180 -1.00 -0.28 24.18
N ILE A 181 -0.92 -0.20 22.86
CA ILE A 181 -1.52 0.88 22.06
C ILE A 181 -2.28 0.30 20.87
N ILE A 182 -3.55 0.70 20.74
CA ILE A 182 -4.26 0.62 19.47
C ILE A 182 -3.99 1.92 18.72
N GLY A 183 -3.29 1.83 17.61
CA GLY A 183 -2.76 2.98 16.86
C GLY A 183 -3.84 3.83 16.20
N GLU A 184 -3.44 5.00 15.72
CA GLU A 184 -4.29 5.88 14.94
C GLU A 184 -4.78 5.15 13.67
N ASN A 185 -6.10 5.21 13.41
CA ASN A 185 -6.74 4.52 12.28
C ASN A 185 -6.50 3.00 12.21
N ALA A 186 -6.13 2.34 13.31
CA ALA A 186 -5.68 0.93 13.29
C ALA A 186 -6.72 -0.04 12.72
N PHE A 187 -8.00 0.14 12.98
CA PHE A 187 -9.11 -0.66 12.46
C PHE A 187 -10.03 0.12 11.52
N ARG A 188 -9.60 1.33 11.11
CA ARG A 188 -10.41 2.22 10.28
C ARG A 188 -11.10 1.48 9.11
N GLU A 189 -12.42 1.74 8.94
CA GLU A 189 -13.22 1.23 7.82
C GLU A 189 -13.33 -0.31 7.73
N ASN A 190 -12.87 -1.06 8.74
CA ASN A 190 -13.11 -2.49 8.75
C ASN A 190 -14.60 -2.78 8.97
N LYS A 191 -15.19 -3.51 8.03
CA LYS A 191 -16.64 -3.81 8.02
C LYS A 191 -16.96 -5.26 8.42
N THR A 192 -15.93 -6.09 8.57
CA THR A 192 -16.10 -7.54 8.79
C THR A 192 -15.98 -7.92 10.24
N ILE A 193 -15.20 -7.15 11.03
CA ILE A 193 -14.98 -7.44 12.43
C ILE A 193 -16.22 -7.04 13.25
N THR A 194 -16.73 -8.00 14.03
CA THR A 194 -17.89 -7.79 14.92
C THR A 194 -17.48 -7.66 16.38
N LYS A 195 -16.31 -8.24 16.72
CA LYS A 195 -15.81 -8.23 18.09
C LYS A 195 -14.30 -8.07 18.16
N VAL A 196 -13.87 -7.23 19.09
CA VAL A 196 -12.45 -7.05 19.44
C VAL A 196 -12.25 -7.30 20.92
N GLU A 197 -11.39 -8.26 21.26
CA GLU A 197 -10.95 -8.50 22.64
C GLU A 197 -9.61 -7.81 22.88
N LEU A 198 -9.57 -6.90 23.84
CA LEU A 198 -8.37 -6.16 24.22
C LEU A 198 -7.70 -6.80 25.42
N PRO A 199 -6.39 -7.02 25.43
CA PRO A 199 -5.68 -7.52 26.60
C PRO A 199 -5.58 -6.42 27.68
N LYS A 200 -5.42 -6.84 28.93
CA LYS A 200 -5.24 -5.92 30.08
C LYS A 200 -4.03 -4.99 29.95
N SER A 201 -3.11 -5.28 29.03
CA SER A 201 -1.94 -4.45 28.77
C SER A 201 -2.24 -3.18 27.96
N VAL A 202 -3.43 -3.08 27.33
CA VAL A 202 -3.80 -1.90 26.53
C VAL A 202 -3.98 -0.69 27.44
N GLN A 203 -3.25 0.37 27.14
CA GLN A 203 -3.22 1.63 27.90
C GLN A 203 -3.81 2.79 27.12
N SER A 204 -3.87 2.69 25.78
CA SER A 204 -4.33 3.79 24.93
C SER A 204 -4.96 3.27 23.63
N ILE A 205 -6.08 3.88 23.29
CA ILE A 205 -6.72 3.78 21.96
C ILE A 205 -6.61 5.16 21.34
N LYS A 206 -5.93 5.25 20.18
CA LYS A 206 -5.62 6.51 19.53
C LYS A 206 -6.75 7.00 18.63
N ASP A 207 -6.58 8.19 18.08
CA ASP A 207 -7.57 8.87 17.25
C ASP A 207 -8.05 7.99 16.10
N ASN A 208 -9.35 7.96 15.88
CA ASN A 208 -10.00 7.24 14.78
C ASN A 208 -9.70 5.72 14.72
N ALA A 209 -9.20 5.12 15.80
CA ALA A 209 -8.78 3.71 15.80
C ALA A 209 -9.86 2.76 15.24
N PHE A 210 -11.13 3.00 15.54
CA PHE A 210 -12.28 2.22 15.07
C PHE A 210 -13.29 3.03 14.24
N ILE A 211 -12.84 4.13 13.61
CA ILE A 211 -13.73 4.97 12.81
C ILE A 211 -14.29 4.16 11.62
N TYR A 212 -15.59 4.31 11.37
CA TYR A 212 -16.31 3.61 10.30
C TYR A 212 -16.27 2.06 10.37
N CYS A 213 -16.04 1.47 11.54
CA CYS A 213 -16.20 0.04 11.78
C CYS A 213 -17.69 -0.30 11.95
N GLY A 214 -18.44 -0.27 10.84
CA GLY A 214 -19.90 -0.41 10.89
C GLY A 214 -20.42 -1.79 11.34
N GLY A 215 -19.56 -2.81 11.33
CA GLY A 215 -19.88 -4.17 11.81
C GLY A 215 -19.54 -4.42 13.29
N LEU A 216 -18.80 -3.51 13.94
CA LEU A 216 -18.30 -3.74 15.31
C LEU A 216 -19.43 -3.64 16.34
N GLU A 217 -19.71 -4.74 17.02
CA GLU A 217 -20.79 -4.89 18.01
C GLU A 217 -20.24 -4.90 19.46
N GLU A 218 -19.03 -5.44 19.66
CA GLU A 218 -18.44 -5.60 20.98
C GLU A 218 -16.95 -5.25 21.03
N ILE A 219 -16.56 -4.46 22.04
CA ILE A 219 -15.17 -4.36 22.49
C ILE A 219 -15.11 -4.91 23.91
N LYS A 220 -14.40 -6.04 24.09
CA LYS A 220 -14.24 -6.70 25.38
C LYS A 220 -12.86 -6.37 25.97
N LEU A 221 -12.84 -6.09 27.27
CA LEU A 221 -11.64 -5.85 28.09
C LEU A 221 -11.27 -7.08 28.90
#